data_8eabb2149c21ae24e70422809202fbba
#
_entry.id   8eabb2149c21ae24e70422809202fbba
#
_cell.length_a   1.000
_cell.length_b   1.000
_cell.length_c   1.000
_cell.angle_alpha   90.00
_cell.angle_beta   90.00
_cell.angle_gamma   90.00
#
_symmetry.space_group_name_H-M   'P 1'
#
loop_
_entity.id
_entity.type
_entity.pdbx_description
1 polymer ?
#
loop_
_entity_poly.entity_id
_entity_poly.type
_entity_poly.pdbx_seq_one_letter_code
_entity_poly.pdbx_strand_id
1 'polypeptide(L)'
;VKESECEWEFDPKFPGLQYKLLIDSTKIDNHGLSLGSLELVPGGELPLHHHSPQEIYIIRKGKGLLLSKTETREVFPETSIYIPKNEKHGLKNIGDNNLLIYWIFPTDCWADVRYLYGE
;
A
#
# COMPACT_ATOMS: atom_id res chain seq x y z
N VAL A 1 -10.49 -15.64 2.66
CA VAL A 1 -10.16 -14.68 3.73
C VAL A 1 -11.20 -13.57 3.73
N LYS A 2 -11.73 -13.26 4.90
CA LYS A 2 -12.69 -12.20 5.05
C LYS A 2 -12.00 -11.00 5.70
N GLU A 3 -11.95 -9.89 4.99
CA GLU A 3 -11.20 -8.70 5.41
C GLU A 3 -11.62 -8.18 6.79
N SER A 4 -12.92 -8.19 7.08
CA SER A 4 -13.43 -7.71 8.36
C SER A 4 -12.97 -8.55 9.57
N GLU A 5 -12.47 -9.77 9.32
CA GLU A 5 -11.97 -10.66 10.36
C GLU A 5 -10.44 -10.56 10.52
N CYS A 6 -9.77 -9.80 9.67
CA CYS A 6 -8.34 -9.58 9.77
C CYS A 6 -8.05 -8.40 10.70
N GLU A 7 -6.95 -8.47 11.42
CA GLU A 7 -6.57 -7.42 12.37
C GLU A 7 -5.79 -6.32 11.69
N TRP A 8 -6.00 -5.08 12.13
CA TRP A 8 -5.18 -3.96 11.74
C TRP A 8 -3.79 -4.07 12.39
N GLU A 9 -2.76 -3.78 11.63
CA GLU A 9 -1.38 -3.70 12.11
C GLU A 9 -0.86 -2.28 11.90
N PHE A 10 0.11 -1.88 12.72
CA PHE A 10 0.62 -0.51 12.76
C PHE A 10 2.13 -0.50 12.69
N ASP A 11 2.68 0.55 12.08
CA ASP A 11 4.11 0.81 12.11
C ASP A 11 4.32 2.13 12.88
N PRO A 12 5.05 2.12 14.02
CA PRO A 12 5.27 3.35 14.79
C PRO A 12 5.95 4.48 14.02
N LYS A 13 6.65 4.16 12.95
CA LYS A 13 7.33 5.17 12.10
C LYS A 13 6.35 5.99 11.29
N PHE A 14 5.13 5.49 11.07
CA PHE A 14 4.16 6.11 10.19
C PHE A 14 2.83 6.29 10.91
N PRO A 15 2.72 7.31 11.78
CA PRO A 15 1.45 7.59 12.44
C PRO A 15 0.39 7.94 11.39
N GLY A 16 -0.83 7.47 11.60
CA GLY A 16 -1.93 7.67 10.66
C GLY A 16 -1.99 6.64 9.54
N LEU A 17 -1.11 5.65 9.57
CA LEU A 17 -1.09 4.53 8.63
C LEU A 17 -1.37 3.24 9.37
N GLN A 18 -2.29 2.42 8.84
CA GLN A 18 -2.52 1.06 9.34
C GLN A 18 -2.75 0.13 8.17
N TYR A 19 -2.55 -1.16 8.38
CA TYR A 19 -2.65 -2.13 7.29
C TYR A 19 -3.14 -3.49 7.78
N LYS A 20 -3.64 -4.29 6.84
CA LYS A 20 -4.04 -5.68 7.07
C LYS A 20 -3.32 -6.58 6.07
N LEU A 21 -2.82 -7.71 6.55
CA LEU A 21 -2.30 -8.76 5.69
C LEU A 21 -3.46 -9.72 5.39
N LEU A 22 -3.90 -9.75 4.13
CA LEU A 22 -5.08 -10.52 3.72
C LEU A 22 -4.67 -11.88 3.14
N ILE A 23 -3.91 -11.86 2.05
CA ILE A 23 -3.33 -13.06 1.45
C ILE A 23 -1.83 -12.96 1.67
N ASP A 24 -1.31 -13.72 2.62
CA ASP A 24 0.07 -13.55 3.10
C ASP A 24 0.48 -14.84 3.77
N SER A 25 1.68 -15.34 3.45
CA SER A 25 2.13 -16.65 3.95
C SER A 25 2.30 -16.71 5.46
N THR A 26 2.31 -15.56 6.13
CA THR A 26 2.30 -15.51 7.60
C THR A 26 0.92 -15.79 8.18
N LYS A 27 -0.12 -15.79 7.36
CA LYS A 27 -1.51 -15.97 7.79
C LYS A 27 -2.20 -17.17 7.17
N ILE A 28 -1.94 -17.44 5.89
CA ILE A 28 -2.56 -18.54 5.15
C ILE A 28 -1.53 -19.24 4.29
N ASP A 29 -1.92 -20.33 3.64
CA ASP A 29 -1.08 -21.04 2.69
C ASP A 29 -1.29 -20.43 1.30
N ASN A 30 -0.27 -19.72 0.81
CA ASN A 30 -0.27 -19.08 -0.50
C ASN A 30 1.15 -19.08 -1.06
N HIS A 31 1.28 -18.88 -2.37
CA HIS A 31 2.57 -18.87 -3.02
C HIS A 31 2.58 -17.90 -4.21
N GLY A 32 3.58 -17.04 -4.26
CA GLY A 32 3.86 -16.18 -5.42
C GLY A 32 3.00 -14.94 -5.56
N LEU A 33 1.99 -14.78 -4.73
CA LEU A 33 1.15 -13.57 -4.71
C LEU A 33 0.75 -13.26 -3.28
N SER A 34 0.80 -12.00 -2.91
CA SER A 34 0.31 -11.52 -1.62
C SER A 34 -0.55 -10.29 -1.81
N LEU A 35 -1.49 -10.10 -0.90
CA LEU A 35 -2.48 -9.03 -0.94
C LEU A 35 -2.64 -8.45 0.45
N GLY A 36 -2.62 -7.13 0.53
CA GLY A 36 -2.91 -6.44 1.77
C GLY A 36 -3.80 -5.24 1.55
N SER A 37 -4.28 -4.68 2.64
CA SER A 37 -5.09 -3.47 2.64
C SER A 37 -4.36 -2.42 3.48
N LEU A 38 -4.30 -1.20 2.96
CA LEU A 38 -3.65 -0.06 3.59
C LEU A 38 -4.69 1.03 3.81
N GLU A 39 -4.69 1.63 4.99
CA GLU A 39 -5.56 2.76 5.30
C GLU A 39 -4.74 3.93 5.82
N LEU A 40 -4.98 5.10 5.24
CA LEU A 40 -4.37 6.36 5.68
C LEU A 40 -5.46 7.30 6.17
N VAL A 41 -5.29 7.86 7.37
CA VAL A 41 -6.18 8.93 7.86
C VAL A 41 -5.95 10.19 7.04
N PRO A 42 -6.87 11.20 7.07
CA PRO A 42 -6.63 12.47 6.40
C PRO A 42 -5.28 13.06 6.79
N GLY A 43 -4.47 13.41 5.80
CA GLY A 43 -3.10 13.89 5.99
C GLY A 43 -2.06 12.79 6.22
N GLY A 44 -2.50 11.55 6.40
CA GLY A 44 -1.57 10.42 6.54
C GLY A 44 -0.81 10.16 5.26
N GLU A 45 0.41 9.65 5.40
CA GLU A 45 1.30 9.49 4.25
C GLU A 45 2.11 8.20 4.34
N LEU A 46 2.24 7.52 3.20
CA LEU A 46 3.27 6.53 2.96
C LEU A 46 4.35 7.24 2.16
N PRO A 47 5.50 7.56 2.77
CA PRO A 47 6.53 8.38 2.10
C PRO A 47 7.08 7.73 0.85
N LEU A 48 7.72 8.55 0.01
CA LEU A 48 8.37 8.08 -1.21
C LEU A 48 9.37 6.98 -0.89
N HIS A 49 9.27 5.87 -1.58
CA HIS A 49 10.13 4.69 -1.38
C HIS A 49 10.20 3.88 -2.66
N HIS A 50 11.07 2.89 -2.68
CA HIS A 50 11.10 1.91 -3.76
C HIS A 50 11.45 0.53 -3.23
N HIS A 51 11.20 -0.47 -4.03
CA HIS A 51 11.51 -1.87 -3.71
C HIS A 51 11.67 -2.68 -4.99
N SER A 52 12.39 -3.78 -4.88
CA SER A 52 12.67 -4.64 -6.04
C SER A 52 11.42 -5.23 -6.68
N PRO A 53 10.46 -5.82 -5.95
CA PRO A 53 9.26 -6.36 -6.59
C PRO A 53 8.38 -5.26 -7.18
N GLN A 54 7.76 -5.56 -8.32
CA GLN A 54 6.68 -4.75 -8.86
C GLN A 54 5.46 -4.84 -7.95
N GLU A 55 4.53 -3.90 -8.09
CA GLU A 55 3.37 -3.82 -7.22
C GLU A 55 2.16 -3.29 -7.97
N ILE A 56 0.97 -3.65 -7.50
CA ILE A 56 -0.27 -3.03 -7.96
C ILE A 56 -0.94 -2.38 -6.75
N TYR A 57 -1.42 -1.14 -6.92
CA TYR A 57 -2.36 -0.50 -6.00
C TYR A 57 -3.74 -0.47 -6.63
N ILE A 58 -4.76 -0.71 -5.82
CA ILE A 58 -6.16 -0.52 -6.21
C ILE A 58 -6.78 0.41 -5.19
N ILE A 59 -7.23 1.59 -5.65
CA ILE A 59 -7.86 2.58 -4.78
C ILE A 59 -9.30 2.17 -4.54
N ARG A 60 -9.68 1.99 -3.27
CA ARG A 60 -11.00 1.52 -2.86
C ARG A 60 -11.92 2.64 -2.40
N LYS A 61 -11.41 3.52 -1.55
CA LYS A 61 -12.19 4.62 -0.95
C LYS A 61 -11.28 5.81 -0.74
N GLY A 62 -11.87 7.01 -0.78
CA GLY A 62 -11.15 8.23 -0.47
C GLY A 62 -10.46 8.85 -1.67
N LYS A 63 -9.70 9.90 -1.42
CA LYS A 63 -8.99 10.66 -2.44
C LYS A 63 -7.52 10.75 -2.05
N GLY A 64 -6.63 10.30 -2.90
CA GLY A 64 -5.21 10.26 -2.62
C GLY A 64 -4.38 11.02 -3.62
N LEU A 65 -3.12 11.18 -3.27
CA LEU A 65 -2.10 11.72 -4.14
C LEU A 65 -1.02 10.64 -4.29
N LEU A 66 -0.85 10.18 -5.53
CA LEU A 66 0.24 9.26 -5.84
C LEU A 66 1.50 10.09 -6.02
N LEU A 67 2.52 9.80 -5.22
CA LEU A 67 3.82 10.47 -5.28
C LEU A 67 4.75 9.67 -6.17
N SER A 68 5.52 10.37 -7.01
CA SER A 68 6.59 9.76 -7.77
C SER A 68 7.83 10.64 -7.68
N LYS A 69 8.94 10.20 -8.29
CA LYS A 69 10.19 10.96 -8.24
C LYS A 69 10.05 12.34 -8.87
N THR A 70 9.23 12.46 -9.91
CA THR A 70 9.17 13.67 -10.74
C THR A 70 7.85 14.41 -10.70
N GLU A 71 6.76 13.76 -10.26
CA GLU A 71 5.43 14.35 -10.29
C GLU A 71 4.52 13.76 -9.23
N THR A 72 3.35 14.36 -9.07
CA THR A 72 2.27 13.83 -8.25
C THR A 72 1.02 13.73 -9.11
N ARG A 73 0.15 12.77 -8.77
CA ARG A 73 -1.10 12.55 -9.49
C ARG A 73 -2.21 12.23 -8.52
N GLU A 74 -3.35 12.90 -8.65
CA GLU A 74 -4.52 12.56 -7.83
C GLU A 74 -5.07 11.22 -8.26
N VAL A 75 -5.50 10.44 -7.28
CA VAL A 75 -6.10 9.12 -7.50
C VAL A 75 -7.41 9.01 -6.75
N PHE A 76 -8.35 8.27 -7.32
CA PHE A 76 -9.75 8.17 -6.87
C PHE A 76 -10.16 6.69 -6.81
N PRO A 77 -11.31 6.37 -6.17
CA PRO A 77 -11.82 5.00 -6.18
C PRO A 77 -11.92 4.43 -7.59
N GLU A 78 -11.73 3.12 -7.70
CA GLU A 78 -11.75 2.35 -8.95
C GLU A 78 -10.53 2.62 -9.86
N THR A 79 -9.49 3.28 -9.33
CA THR A 79 -8.22 3.46 -10.03
C THR A 79 -7.28 2.30 -9.69
N SER A 80 -6.70 1.69 -10.71
CA SER A 80 -5.65 0.67 -10.57
C SER A 80 -4.33 1.25 -11.03
N ILE A 81 -3.26 1.03 -10.26
CA ILE A 81 -1.95 1.60 -10.51
C ILE A 81 -0.93 0.49 -10.59
N TYR A 82 -0.19 0.42 -11.69
CA TYR A 82 0.92 -0.50 -11.83
C TYR A 82 2.23 0.22 -11.49
N ILE A 83 2.99 -0.36 -10.57
CA ILE A 83 4.28 0.19 -10.12
C ILE A 83 5.38 -0.78 -10.57
N PRO A 84 6.20 -0.39 -11.56
CA PRO A 84 7.30 -1.23 -12.02
C PRO A 84 8.34 -1.49 -10.93
N LYS A 85 9.18 -2.49 -11.15
CA LYS A 85 10.29 -2.81 -10.25
C LYS A 85 11.14 -1.57 -9.97
N ASN A 86 11.45 -1.35 -8.71
CA ASN A 86 12.36 -0.30 -8.23
C ASN A 86 11.91 1.14 -8.51
N GLU A 87 10.68 1.35 -9.00
CA GLU A 87 10.20 2.70 -9.24
C GLU A 87 9.78 3.38 -7.95
N LYS A 88 10.25 4.60 -7.74
CA LYS A 88 9.91 5.37 -6.53
C LYS A 88 8.45 5.78 -6.54
N HIS A 89 7.77 5.55 -5.43
CA HIS A 89 6.36 5.87 -5.27
C HIS A 89 6.01 6.06 -3.80
N GLY A 90 4.88 6.69 -3.57
CA GLY A 90 4.31 6.89 -2.25
C GLY A 90 2.87 7.32 -2.39
N LEU A 91 2.18 7.46 -1.26
CA LEU A 91 0.78 7.85 -1.23
C LEU A 91 0.56 8.86 -0.11
N LYS A 92 -0.32 9.82 -0.37
CA LYS A 92 -0.76 10.76 0.65
C LYS A 92 -2.29 10.88 0.59
N ASN A 93 -2.93 10.88 1.74
CA ASN A 93 -4.37 11.14 1.81
C ASN A 93 -4.60 12.64 1.79
N ILE A 94 -5.26 13.13 0.73
CA ILE A 94 -5.56 14.55 0.55
C ILE A 94 -7.08 14.83 0.67
N GLY A 95 -7.86 13.82 1.07
CA GLY A 95 -9.29 13.95 1.27
C GLY A 95 -9.66 14.18 2.73
N ASP A 96 -10.97 14.25 2.98
CA ASP A 96 -11.53 14.45 4.31
C ASP A 96 -11.83 13.13 5.03
N ASN A 97 -11.81 12.03 4.32
CA ASN A 97 -12.09 10.69 4.84
C ASN A 97 -10.87 9.80 4.69
N ASN A 98 -10.87 8.64 5.32
CA ASN A 98 -9.77 7.70 5.21
C ASN A 98 -9.59 7.23 3.77
N LEU A 99 -8.33 7.11 3.35
CA LEU A 99 -7.96 6.56 2.05
C LEU A 99 -7.70 5.07 2.25
N LEU A 100 -8.43 4.25 1.51
CA LEU A 100 -8.31 2.79 1.58
C LEU A 100 -7.86 2.24 0.24
N ILE A 101 -6.76 1.49 0.26
CA ILE A 101 -6.24 0.84 -0.94
C ILE A 101 -5.96 -0.64 -0.68
N TYR A 102 -5.87 -1.41 -1.77
CA TYR A 102 -5.24 -2.74 -1.73
C TYR A 102 -3.87 -2.65 -2.39
N TRP A 103 -2.91 -3.43 -1.87
CA TRP A 103 -1.65 -3.66 -2.58
C TRP A 103 -1.54 -5.14 -2.96
N ILE A 104 -0.84 -5.40 -4.06
CA ILE A 104 -0.58 -6.76 -4.54
C ILE A 104 0.90 -6.84 -4.89
N PHE A 105 1.59 -7.86 -4.34
CA PHE A 105 2.98 -8.16 -4.64
C PHE A 105 3.13 -9.57 -5.20
N PRO A 106 4.11 -9.80 -6.09
CA PRO A 106 4.45 -11.14 -6.57
C PRO A 106 5.40 -11.85 -5.59
N THR A 107 5.02 -11.88 -4.32
CA THR A 107 5.77 -12.52 -3.23
C THR A 107 4.82 -13.33 -2.37
N ASP A 108 5.37 -14.28 -1.60
CA ASP A 108 4.56 -15.09 -0.69
C ASP A 108 3.99 -14.25 0.46
N CYS A 109 4.72 -13.21 0.86
CA CYS A 109 4.32 -12.36 1.98
C CYS A 109 4.87 -10.94 1.81
N TRP A 110 4.24 -10.01 2.50
CA TRP A 110 4.68 -8.62 2.52
C TRP A 110 6.08 -8.46 3.12
N ALA A 111 6.42 -9.27 4.14
CA ALA A 111 7.71 -9.17 4.82
C ALA A 111 8.91 -9.47 3.92
N ASP A 112 8.70 -10.13 2.77
CA ASP A 112 9.76 -10.37 1.79
C ASP A 112 10.11 -9.11 0.99
N VAL A 113 9.31 -8.06 1.08
CA VAL A 113 9.52 -6.82 0.34
C VAL A 113 10.33 -5.85 1.19
N ARG A 114 11.52 -5.49 0.69
CA ARG A 114 12.40 -4.56 1.39
C ARG A 114 12.17 -3.14 0.89
N TYR A 115 11.62 -2.30 1.74
CA TYR A 115 11.36 -0.89 1.43
C TYR A 115 12.63 -0.06 1.62
N LEU A 116 12.96 0.76 0.61
CA LEU A 116 14.12 1.64 0.63
C LEU A 116 13.63 3.08 0.53
N TYR A 117 13.98 3.90 1.50
CA TYR A 117 13.55 5.29 1.59
C TYR A 117 14.75 6.22 1.34
N GLY A 118 14.50 7.35 0.64
CA GLY A 118 15.50 8.41 0.50
C GLY A 118 16.68 8.10 -0.42
N GLU A 119 16.56 7.13 -1.29
CA GLU A 119 17.67 6.71 -2.16
C GLU A 119 17.45 7.00 -3.62
#